data_85cf134868db3b1b61ce2fd7281913b5
#
_entry.id   85cf134868db3b1b61ce2fd7281913b5
#
_cell.length_a   1.000
_cell.length_b   1.000
_cell.length_c   1.000
_cell.angle_alpha   90.00
_cell.angle_beta   90.00
_cell.angle_gamma   90.00
#
_symmetry.space_group_name_H-M   'P 1'
#
loop_
_entity.id
_entity.type
_entity.pdbx_description
1 polymer ?
#
loop_
_entity_poly.entity_id
_entity_poly.type
_entity_poly.pdbx_seq_one_letter_code
_entity_poly.pdbx_strand_id
1 'polypeptide(L)'
;MKIFKVLLITLMLLANTAFAAEFSAQVKTSEGIVQGVYDEKYNVVKWFGIPYAQQANREKRWALPQKAEKYTGVKDCSQYAPANLQFNGKNVIGQEGVLTLDVYRPDTGENNLPVLVFIHGGNNQTSNSRLWMGEKFAKEANAVYVSVQYRLGLLGFNNLPALANSNALNDSGNYGLIDQAYALEWIKKNIDKFGGDANNITVSGFSAGGRDVMAMLISPLFKDKFDKAISFSGGLTVADFAESQKIIAGKLAPLVVADGICADEKDAAEWLMQGSEEVRSYLMKLPGERLAPVMAGALIRMKSFPHLYGDGKVLPKEGFAAEKFNSVPLLMLASSDEFTSFLARDPYFKNRMDKVLKDKLITEEFVFANKYGSKFYGFFNGQESAEDIYAKYKAPIYVCMFDFGHDPAVVGETYAVKTGATHGIFLPFLTDQSYPYTVGTDVFAKSGPQELSDIFIASLAAFIRTGDPNNALLPEKWEAWTPQNRAETVFDADGKQAKVYQRSNDTSYDGILEELEADNSLNADSKNYIIKNILNGRWFSGELDTKYHNEN
;
A
#
# COMPACT_ATOMS: atom_id res chain seq x y z
N MET A 1 -27.31 57.36 58.29
CA MET A 1 -27.14 55.89 58.13
C MET A 1 -26.90 55.60 56.67
N LYS A 2 -25.67 55.48 56.25
CA LYS A 2 -25.32 55.13 54.88
C LYS A 2 -24.83 53.65 54.87
N ILE A 3 -25.55 52.77 54.17
CA ILE A 3 -25.25 51.36 54.03
C ILE A 3 -24.24 51.24 52.86
N PHE A 4 -23.02 50.79 53.13
CA PHE A 4 -22.04 50.44 52.12
C PHE A 4 -22.37 49.05 51.61
N LYS A 5 -22.69 48.90 50.31
CA LYS A 5 -22.71 47.64 49.60
C LYS A 5 -21.30 47.32 49.11
N VAL A 6 -20.69 46.30 49.68
CA VAL A 6 -19.46 45.72 49.17
C VAL A 6 -19.83 44.75 48.07
N LEU A 7 -19.41 45.06 46.84
CA LEU A 7 -19.58 44.15 45.66
C LEU A 7 -18.34 43.25 45.61
N LEU A 8 -18.53 41.98 45.95
CA LEU A 8 -17.46 40.96 45.81
C LEU A 8 -17.45 40.50 44.35
N ILE A 9 -16.48 40.97 43.57
CA ILE A 9 -16.22 40.48 42.22
C ILE A 9 -15.32 39.23 42.35
N THR A 10 -15.96 38.06 42.22
CA THR A 10 -15.22 36.78 42.13
C THR A 10 -14.69 36.66 40.70
N LEU A 11 -13.39 36.93 40.53
CA LEU A 11 -12.67 36.66 39.29
C LEU A 11 -12.50 35.13 39.20
N MET A 12 -13.30 34.46 38.38
CA MET A 12 -13.01 33.08 37.95
C MET A 12 -11.83 33.14 36.96
N LEU A 13 -10.64 32.90 37.44
CA LEU A 13 -9.53 32.51 36.63
C LEU A 13 -9.85 31.11 36.08
N LEU A 14 -10.33 31.05 34.84
CA LEU A 14 -10.25 29.84 34.03
C LEU A 14 -8.74 29.57 33.77
N ALA A 15 -8.16 28.77 34.64
CA ALA A 15 -6.89 28.15 34.35
C ALA A 15 -7.13 27.20 33.18
N ASN A 16 -6.81 27.62 31.97
CA ASN A 16 -6.51 26.68 30.89
C ASN A 16 -5.28 25.89 31.33
N THR A 17 -5.50 24.78 32.00
CA THR A 17 -4.47 23.74 32.15
C THR A 17 -4.28 23.16 30.75
N ALA A 18 -3.37 23.75 29.99
CA ALA A 18 -2.77 23.05 28.86
C ALA A 18 -2.17 21.77 29.45
N PHE A 19 -2.77 20.62 29.18
CA PHE A 19 -2.17 19.34 29.51
C PHE A 19 -0.84 19.30 28.76
N ALA A 20 0.26 19.34 29.49
CA ALA A 20 1.57 19.06 28.90
C ALA A 20 1.59 17.59 28.47
N ALA A 21 2.03 17.33 27.24
CA ALA A 21 2.20 15.96 26.74
C ALA A 21 3.07 15.15 27.71
N GLU A 22 2.68 13.91 28.00
CA GLU A 22 3.48 13.00 28.85
C GLU A 22 4.78 12.60 28.16
N PHE A 23 4.75 12.51 26.84
CA PHE A 23 5.93 12.22 26.03
C PHE A 23 6.45 13.49 25.35
N SER A 24 7.77 13.68 25.38
CA SER A 24 8.41 14.85 24.78
C SER A 24 8.23 14.87 23.25
N ALA A 25 7.68 15.97 22.72
CA ALA A 25 7.67 16.21 21.28
C ALA A 25 9.07 16.52 20.71
N GLN A 26 10.09 16.71 21.55
CA GLN A 26 11.47 16.86 21.12
C GLN A 26 12.23 15.57 21.36
N VAL A 27 12.71 14.95 20.26
CA VAL A 27 13.38 13.65 20.27
C VAL A 27 14.77 13.75 19.65
N LYS A 28 15.77 13.17 20.32
CA LYS A 28 17.14 13.11 19.81
C LYS A 28 17.37 11.82 19.03
N THR A 29 17.38 11.90 17.70
CA THR A 29 17.73 10.82 16.78
C THR A 29 19.25 10.69 16.61
N SER A 30 19.68 9.69 15.86
CA SER A 30 21.10 9.50 15.50
C SER A 30 21.65 10.61 14.59
N GLU A 31 20.79 11.37 13.91
CA GLU A 31 21.15 12.44 12.97
C GLU A 31 21.07 13.82 13.61
N GLY A 32 20.22 14.04 14.61
CA GLY A 32 20.02 15.32 15.28
C GLY A 32 18.73 15.33 16.10
N ILE A 33 18.29 16.50 16.53
CA ILE A 33 17.08 16.65 17.32
C ILE A 33 15.92 17.00 16.39
N VAL A 34 14.80 16.29 16.51
CA VAL A 34 13.55 16.57 15.81
C VAL A 34 12.50 17.11 16.78
N GLN A 35 11.72 18.08 16.33
CA GLN A 35 10.59 18.65 17.07
C GLN A 35 9.30 18.31 16.37
N GLY A 36 8.45 17.53 17.02
CA GLY A 36 7.09 17.17 16.57
C GLY A 36 6.01 18.06 17.17
N VAL A 37 4.78 17.65 16.99
CA VAL A 37 3.56 18.32 17.50
C VAL A 37 2.70 17.35 18.29
N TYR A 38 2.00 17.88 19.29
CA TYR A 38 1.00 17.16 20.05
C TYR A 38 -0.38 17.37 19.42
N ASP A 39 -1.12 16.28 19.30
CA ASP A 39 -2.51 16.25 18.81
C ASP A 39 -3.47 15.96 19.97
N GLU A 40 -4.17 16.99 20.46
CA GLU A 40 -5.09 16.88 21.58
C GLU A 40 -6.29 15.97 21.28
N LYS A 41 -6.77 15.96 20.02
CA LYS A 41 -7.95 15.15 19.63
C LYS A 41 -7.70 13.65 19.85
N TYR A 42 -6.52 13.20 19.46
CA TYR A 42 -6.17 11.78 19.53
C TYR A 42 -5.27 11.43 20.72
N ASN A 43 -4.79 12.42 21.46
CA ASN A 43 -3.78 12.22 22.50
C ASN A 43 -2.54 11.48 21.98
N VAL A 44 -1.95 12.00 20.88
CA VAL A 44 -0.75 11.45 20.23
C VAL A 44 0.28 12.54 19.98
N VAL A 45 1.55 12.18 19.99
CA VAL A 45 2.64 13.04 19.52
C VAL A 45 3.04 12.59 18.10
N LYS A 46 3.25 13.55 17.21
CA LYS A 46 3.51 13.31 15.77
C LYS A 46 4.76 14.02 15.31
N TRP A 47 5.53 13.37 14.46
CA TRP A 47 6.68 13.93 13.75
C TRP A 47 6.56 13.61 12.28
N PHE A 48 6.61 14.63 11.42
CA PHE A 48 6.44 14.50 9.98
C PHE A 48 7.74 14.80 9.24
N GLY A 49 7.94 14.11 8.12
CA GLY A 49 9.03 14.41 7.20
C GLY A 49 10.43 14.20 7.79
N ILE A 50 10.61 13.23 8.70
CA ILE A 50 11.92 12.88 9.23
C ILE A 50 12.74 12.20 8.12
N PRO A 51 13.90 12.73 7.71
CA PRO A 51 14.71 12.11 6.68
C PRO A 51 15.40 10.84 7.21
N TYR A 52 15.15 9.71 6.58
CA TYR A 52 15.86 8.45 6.85
C TYR A 52 17.08 8.26 5.95
N ALA A 53 17.14 9.01 4.84
CA ALA A 53 18.26 9.06 3.91
C ALA A 53 18.39 10.47 3.32
N GLN A 54 19.51 10.74 2.62
CA GLN A 54 19.65 11.96 1.84
C GLN A 54 18.64 11.97 0.70
N GLN A 55 18.11 13.16 0.36
CA GLN A 55 17.22 13.31 -0.77
C GLN A 55 17.92 12.87 -2.07
N ALA A 56 17.27 11.95 -2.80
CA ALA A 56 17.75 11.45 -4.07
C ALA A 56 17.26 12.36 -5.23
N ASN A 57 17.73 13.61 -5.24
CA ASN A 57 17.46 14.60 -6.28
C ASN A 57 18.02 14.14 -7.64
N ARG A 58 17.83 14.98 -8.70
CA ARG A 58 18.23 14.68 -10.07
C ARG A 58 19.68 14.17 -10.22
N GLU A 59 20.62 14.72 -9.46
CA GLU A 59 22.04 14.33 -9.53
C GLU A 59 22.30 12.92 -8.96
N LYS A 60 21.46 12.50 -8.01
CA LYS A 60 21.49 11.19 -7.34
C LYS A 60 20.37 10.25 -7.82
N ARG A 61 19.71 10.62 -8.90
CA ARG A 61 18.67 9.79 -9.52
C ARG A 61 19.25 8.41 -9.90
N TRP A 62 18.49 7.35 -9.65
CA TRP A 62 18.90 5.96 -9.90
C TRP A 62 20.26 5.57 -9.27
N ALA A 63 20.49 6.12 -8.08
CA ALA A 63 21.58 5.72 -7.20
C ALA A 63 21.05 5.15 -5.89
N LEU A 64 21.87 4.37 -5.21
CA LEU A 64 21.54 3.88 -3.86
C LEU A 64 21.30 5.05 -2.91
N PRO A 65 20.35 4.94 -1.96
CA PRO A 65 20.16 5.93 -0.91
C PRO A 65 21.47 6.14 -0.14
N GLN A 66 21.74 7.36 0.24
CA GLN A 66 22.85 7.70 1.12
C GLN A 66 22.31 7.94 2.54
N LYS A 67 23.12 7.63 3.55
CA LYS A 67 22.73 7.86 4.96
C LYS A 67 22.29 9.30 5.15
N ALA A 68 21.24 9.50 5.95
CA ALA A 68 20.79 10.84 6.30
C ALA A 68 21.92 11.67 6.91
N GLU A 69 21.97 12.95 6.55
CA GLU A 69 22.99 13.87 7.07
C GLU A 69 22.72 14.20 8.53
N LYS A 70 23.80 14.30 9.29
CA LYS A 70 23.71 14.85 10.64
C LYS A 70 23.51 16.36 10.57
N TYR A 71 22.67 16.87 11.44
CA TYR A 71 22.41 18.30 11.55
C TYR A 71 22.56 18.79 13.00
N THR A 72 22.90 20.08 13.12
CA THR A 72 22.94 20.79 14.41
C THR A 72 21.65 21.57 14.62
N GLY A 73 21.28 21.78 15.88
CA GLY A 73 20.03 22.45 16.24
C GLY A 73 18.83 21.50 16.21
N VAL A 74 17.65 22.08 16.16
CA VAL A 74 16.37 21.37 16.20
C VAL A 74 15.70 21.45 14.82
N LYS A 75 15.42 20.28 14.22
CA LYS A 75 14.67 20.19 12.97
C LYS A 75 13.18 20.23 13.28
N ASP A 76 12.47 21.16 12.68
CA ASP A 76 11.01 21.22 12.73
C ASP A 76 10.43 20.07 11.89
N CYS A 77 9.66 19.19 12.56
CA CYS A 77 8.92 18.06 11.99
C CYS A 77 7.41 18.20 12.27
N SER A 78 6.91 19.44 12.29
CA SER A 78 5.48 19.75 12.48
C SER A 78 4.65 19.65 11.19
N GLN A 79 5.29 19.55 10.02
CA GLN A 79 4.66 19.54 8.72
C GLN A 79 5.10 18.35 7.86
N TYR A 80 4.16 17.80 7.10
CA TYR A 80 4.46 16.73 6.14
C TYR A 80 5.48 17.16 5.09
N ALA A 81 6.37 16.26 4.74
CA ALA A 81 7.20 16.42 3.55
C ALA A 81 6.35 16.41 2.27
N PRO A 82 6.83 17.00 1.16
CA PRO A 82 6.22 16.81 -0.16
C PRO A 82 6.12 15.32 -0.51
N ALA A 83 5.15 14.96 -1.34
CA ALA A 83 5.12 13.62 -1.93
C ALA A 83 6.32 13.41 -2.87
N ASN A 84 6.71 12.17 -3.13
CA ASN A 84 7.62 11.87 -4.23
C ASN A 84 7.02 12.28 -5.57
N LEU A 85 7.87 12.66 -6.54
CA LEU A 85 7.44 13.12 -7.86
C LEU A 85 6.61 12.03 -8.55
N GLN A 86 5.41 12.40 -8.97
CA GLN A 86 4.41 11.48 -9.51
C GLN A 86 3.41 12.19 -10.42
N PHE A 87 2.74 11.41 -11.28
CA PHE A 87 1.64 11.89 -12.11
C PHE A 87 0.30 11.38 -11.54
N ASN A 88 -0.56 12.29 -11.11
CA ASN A 88 -1.84 11.96 -10.48
C ASN A 88 -3.00 11.69 -11.48
N GLY A 89 -2.69 11.51 -12.76
CA GLY A 89 -3.67 11.35 -13.85
C GLY A 89 -4.05 12.67 -14.52
N LYS A 90 -3.65 13.82 -13.97
CA LYS A 90 -3.90 15.16 -14.52
C LYS A 90 -2.64 16.03 -14.51
N ASN A 91 -1.93 16.07 -13.41
CA ASN A 91 -0.76 16.92 -13.20
C ASN A 91 0.40 16.10 -12.63
N VAL A 92 1.61 16.56 -12.88
CA VAL A 92 2.79 16.13 -12.15
C VAL A 92 2.86 16.92 -10.84
N ILE A 93 3.05 16.22 -9.74
CA ILE A 93 3.09 16.77 -8.38
C ILE A 93 4.25 16.17 -7.59
N GLY A 94 4.64 16.83 -6.50
CA GLY A 94 5.68 16.33 -5.60
C GLY A 94 7.10 16.77 -6.00
N GLN A 95 8.09 16.10 -5.44
CA GLN A 95 9.52 16.38 -5.62
C GLN A 95 10.30 15.07 -5.80
N GLU A 96 11.43 15.10 -6.54
CA GLU A 96 12.26 13.92 -6.71
C GLU A 96 12.93 13.49 -5.41
N GLY A 97 12.87 12.18 -5.12
CA GLY A 97 13.68 11.50 -4.14
C GLY A 97 13.47 11.95 -2.69
N VAL A 98 12.23 12.24 -2.32
CA VAL A 98 11.86 12.55 -0.93
C VAL A 98 11.90 11.27 -0.09
N LEU A 99 12.98 11.09 0.66
CA LEU A 99 13.25 9.90 1.47
C LEU A 99 13.02 10.22 2.95
N THR A 100 11.74 10.28 3.33
CA THR A 100 11.28 10.66 4.67
C THR A 100 10.28 9.67 5.23
N LEU A 101 10.08 9.72 6.54
CA LEU A 101 9.03 8.98 7.23
C LEU A 101 8.31 9.90 8.23
N ASP A 102 7.10 9.48 8.60
CA ASP A 102 6.28 10.13 9.62
C ASP A 102 6.10 9.16 10.78
N VAL A 103 6.19 9.66 12.01
CA VAL A 103 6.04 8.87 13.24
C VAL A 103 4.87 9.40 14.04
N TYR A 104 4.05 8.48 14.55
CA TYR A 104 2.90 8.76 15.43
C TYR A 104 3.01 7.89 16.68
N ARG A 105 2.89 8.48 17.83
CA ARG A 105 3.02 7.79 19.10
C ARG A 105 1.89 8.20 20.04
N PRO A 106 1.21 7.24 20.74
CA PRO A 106 0.26 7.59 21.78
C PRO A 106 0.98 8.36 22.90
N ASP A 107 0.36 9.40 23.41
CA ASP A 107 0.93 10.20 24.50
C ASP A 107 0.68 9.50 25.85
N THR A 108 1.53 8.55 26.15
CA THR A 108 1.54 7.75 27.38
C THR A 108 2.95 7.69 27.96
N GLY A 109 3.09 7.38 29.24
CA GLY A 109 4.40 7.13 29.87
C GLY A 109 5.05 5.80 29.50
N GLU A 110 4.39 4.96 28.67
CA GLU A 110 4.88 3.64 28.30
C GLU A 110 6.04 3.72 27.29
N ASN A 111 6.92 2.74 27.36
CA ASN A 111 8.01 2.53 26.40
C ASN A 111 7.97 1.07 25.92
N ASN A 112 8.78 0.77 24.90
CA ASN A 112 8.81 -0.53 24.25
C ASN A 112 7.46 -0.91 23.64
N LEU A 113 6.76 0.07 23.07
CA LEU A 113 5.52 -0.12 22.34
C LEU A 113 5.79 -0.90 21.04
N PRO A 114 4.88 -1.77 20.60
CA PRO A 114 5.01 -2.41 19.29
C PRO A 114 5.04 -1.35 18.19
N VAL A 115 5.77 -1.64 17.13
CA VAL A 115 5.95 -0.71 16.00
C VAL A 115 5.25 -1.26 14.77
N LEU A 116 4.35 -0.48 14.17
CA LEU A 116 3.77 -0.76 12.86
C LEU A 116 4.36 0.18 11.81
N VAL A 117 5.08 -0.37 10.84
CA VAL A 117 5.63 0.38 9.71
C VAL A 117 4.72 0.17 8.50
N PHE A 118 4.23 1.25 7.92
CA PHE A 118 3.33 1.22 6.78
C PHE A 118 3.99 1.69 5.48
N ILE A 119 3.88 0.87 4.46
CA ILE A 119 4.30 1.14 3.08
C ILE A 119 3.04 1.44 2.26
N HIS A 120 2.94 2.64 1.73
CA HIS A 120 1.75 3.06 0.98
C HIS A 120 1.63 2.37 -0.38
N GLY A 121 0.40 2.29 -0.89
CA GLY A 121 0.09 1.76 -2.20
C GLY A 121 0.25 2.77 -3.33
N GLY A 122 -0.64 2.68 -4.33
CA GLY A 122 -0.62 3.54 -5.51
C GLY A 122 0.16 2.92 -6.69
N ASN A 123 0.20 1.60 -6.76
CA ASN A 123 0.88 0.83 -7.83
C ASN A 123 2.40 1.11 -7.95
N ASN A 124 3.05 1.51 -6.85
CA ASN A 124 4.43 2.02 -6.86
C ASN A 124 4.64 3.21 -7.81
N GLN A 125 3.57 3.90 -8.21
CA GLN A 125 3.57 5.05 -9.13
C GLN A 125 3.08 6.33 -8.49
N THR A 126 2.19 6.24 -7.50
CA THR A 126 1.52 7.40 -6.88
C THR A 126 1.36 7.21 -5.37
N SER A 127 0.79 8.22 -4.69
CA SER A 127 0.50 8.23 -3.26
C SER A 127 1.66 8.78 -2.40
N ASN A 128 1.52 8.72 -1.09
CA ASN A 128 2.49 9.21 -0.10
C ASN A 128 2.13 8.69 1.30
N SER A 129 2.94 9.07 2.31
CA SER A 129 2.78 8.67 3.72
C SER A 129 1.42 9.00 4.35
N ARG A 130 0.65 9.95 3.79
CA ARG A 130 -0.67 10.35 4.28
C ARG A 130 -1.81 9.45 3.82
N LEU A 131 -1.51 8.38 3.08
CA LEU A 131 -2.54 7.42 2.64
C LEU A 131 -3.27 6.79 3.84
N TRP A 132 -2.55 6.51 4.90
CA TRP A 132 -3.08 6.13 6.20
C TRP A 132 -2.46 7.04 7.26
N MET A 133 -3.25 7.98 7.77
CA MET A 133 -2.83 8.82 8.89
C MET A 133 -3.01 8.07 10.20
N GLY A 134 -1.95 8.00 10.98
CA GLY A 134 -1.80 7.02 12.05
C GLY A 134 -2.39 7.38 13.40
N GLU A 135 -3.04 8.54 13.56
CA GLU A 135 -3.47 9.06 14.87
C GLU A 135 -4.40 8.10 15.62
N LYS A 136 -5.50 7.68 14.96
CA LYS A 136 -6.48 6.76 15.54
C LYS A 136 -5.83 5.43 15.89
N PHE A 137 -5.12 4.84 14.93
CA PHE A 137 -4.47 3.54 15.13
C PHE A 137 -3.42 3.57 16.25
N ALA A 138 -2.53 4.58 16.27
CA ALA A 138 -1.51 4.69 17.30
C ALA A 138 -2.12 4.77 18.69
N LYS A 139 -3.21 5.55 18.86
CA LYS A 139 -3.94 5.65 20.12
C LYS A 139 -4.60 4.34 20.51
N GLU A 140 -5.45 3.78 19.64
CA GLU A 140 -6.33 2.64 19.97
C GLU A 140 -5.56 1.32 20.07
N ALA A 141 -4.54 1.12 19.22
CA ALA A 141 -3.66 -0.03 19.29
C ALA A 141 -2.57 0.11 20.37
N ASN A 142 -2.42 1.29 20.98
CA ASN A 142 -1.30 1.64 21.87
C ASN A 142 0.04 1.19 21.27
N ALA A 143 0.38 1.74 20.08
CA ALA A 143 1.51 1.35 19.27
C ALA A 143 2.19 2.58 18.66
N VAL A 144 3.48 2.47 18.34
CA VAL A 144 4.15 3.46 17.48
C VAL A 144 3.83 3.11 16.03
N TYR A 145 3.22 4.04 15.30
CA TYR A 145 2.94 3.91 13.88
C TYR A 145 3.94 4.74 13.07
N VAL A 146 4.49 4.17 12.00
CA VAL A 146 5.46 4.84 11.12
C VAL A 146 4.99 4.68 9.68
N SER A 147 4.84 5.79 8.95
CA SER A 147 4.53 5.76 7.51
C SER A 147 5.73 6.21 6.68
N VAL A 148 6.07 5.45 5.64
CA VAL A 148 7.31 5.62 4.86
C VAL A 148 7.01 6.18 3.48
N GLN A 149 7.79 7.18 3.04
CA GLN A 149 7.86 7.62 1.65
C GLN A 149 9.07 7.00 0.95
N TYR A 150 8.91 6.59 -0.31
CA TYR A 150 9.94 5.95 -1.13
C TYR A 150 9.80 6.40 -2.59
N ARG A 151 10.85 6.24 -3.41
CA ARG A 151 10.82 6.62 -4.83
C ARG A 151 9.82 5.79 -5.63
N LEU A 152 9.12 6.46 -6.56
CA LEU A 152 7.98 5.94 -7.31
C LEU A 152 8.23 5.94 -8.83
N GLY A 153 7.44 5.14 -9.55
CA GLY A 153 7.45 5.09 -11.01
C GLY A 153 8.85 4.78 -11.56
N LEU A 154 9.19 5.36 -12.69
CA LEU A 154 10.53 5.23 -13.28
C LEU A 154 11.67 5.75 -12.40
N LEU A 155 11.38 6.65 -11.46
CA LEU A 155 12.39 7.16 -10.52
C LEU A 155 12.69 6.15 -9.40
N GLY A 156 11.73 5.25 -9.10
CA GLY A 156 11.87 4.18 -8.11
C GLY A 156 12.19 2.82 -8.71
N PHE A 157 11.84 2.58 -9.98
CA PHE A 157 11.96 1.27 -10.63
C PHE A 157 12.40 1.44 -12.09
N ASN A 158 13.69 1.23 -12.34
CA ASN A 158 14.28 1.34 -13.68
C ASN A 158 15.57 0.52 -13.77
N ASN A 159 15.54 -0.53 -14.57
CA ASN A 159 16.67 -1.43 -14.73
C ASN A 159 17.33 -1.35 -16.11
N LEU A 160 17.21 -0.22 -16.82
CA LEU A 160 17.86 -0.05 -18.12
C LEU A 160 19.38 -0.26 -18.02
N PRO A 161 20.01 -0.90 -19.03
CA PRO A 161 21.44 -1.26 -18.99
C PRO A 161 22.38 -0.07 -18.77
N ALA A 162 22.03 1.11 -19.32
CA ALA A 162 22.82 2.33 -19.18
C ALA A 162 22.89 2.87 -17.73
N LEU A 163 22.03 2.42 -16.82
CA LEU A 163 22.03 2.82 -15.43
C LEU A 163 22.94 1.96 -14.54
N ALA A 164 23.42 0.84 -15.06
CA ALA A 164 24.35 -0.04 -14.35
C ALA A 164 25.67 0.69 -14.04
N ASN A 165 26.24 0.43 -12.85
CA ASN A 165 27.47 1.05 -12.39
C ASN A 165 28.42 0.06 -11.68
N SER A 166 28.24 -1.24 -11.93
CA SER A 166 29.00 -2.35 -11.33
C SER A 166 28.76 -2.53 -9.82
N ASN A 167 27.72 -1.91 -9.26
CA ASN A 167 27.24 -2.20 -7.92
C ASN A 167 25.95 -3.03 -8.03
N ALA A 168 26.02 -4.28 -7.60
CA ALA A 168 24.93 -5.23 -7.80
C ALA A 168 23.57 -4.81 -7.20
N LEU A 169 23.55 -4.06 -6.09
CA LEU A 169 22.31 -3.52 -5.55
C LEU A 169 21.77 -2.37 -6.42
N ASN A 170 22.66 -1.48 -6.90
CA ASN A 170 22.26 -0.41 -7.79
C ASN A 170 21.74 -0.97 -9.13
N ASP A 171 22.44 -1.96 -9.67
CA ASP A 171 22.15 -2.55 -10.98
C ASP A 171 20.84 -3.37 -10.98
N SER A 172 20.26 -3.63 -9.81
CA SER A 172 18.94 -4.26 -9.67
C SER A 172 17.80 -3.43 -10.25
N GLY A 173 17.93 -2.10 -10.27
CA GLY A 173 16.84 -1.19 -10.67
C GLY A 173 15.70 -1.06 -9.67
N ASN A 174 15.73 -1.77 -8.54
CA ASN A 174 14.70 -1.81 -7.50
C ASN A 174 14.87 -0.69 -6.45
N TYR A 175 15.10 0.54 -6.89
CA TYR A 175 15.45 1.66 -5.98
C TYR A 175 14.38 1.95 -4.94
N GLY A 176 13.08 1.88 -5.31
CA GLY A 176 11.97 2.08 -4.36
C GLY A 176 11.96 1.05 -3.25
N LEU A 177 12.25 -0.22 -3.56
CA LEU A 177 12.34 -1.27 -2.55
C LEU A 177 13.60 -1.10 -1.68
N ILE A 178 14.72 -0.67 -2.27
CA ILE A 178 15.96 -0.37 -1.53
C ILE A 178 15.73 0.82 -0.57
N ASP A 179 14.99 1.85 -0.97
CA ASP A 179 14.62 2.97 -0.10
C ASP A 179 13.89 2.48 1.15
N GLN A 180 12.95 1.54 1.00
CA GLN A 180 12.22 0.93 2.11
C GLN A 180 13.14 0.15 3.05
N ALA A 181 14.18 -0.52 2.53
CA ALA A 181 15.17 -1.19 3.36
C ALA A 181 15.98 -0.20 4.21
N TYR A 182 16.34 0.95 3.64
CA TYR A 182 17.03 2.03 4.38
C TYR A 182 16.11 2.67 5.43
N ALA A 183 14.82 2.82 5.13
CA ALA A 183 13.83 3.28 6.10
C ALA A 183 13.75 2.34 7.31
N LEU A 184 13.67 1.01 7.08
CA LEU A 184 13.65 0.02 8.15
C LEU A 184 14.97 0.01 8.97
N GLU A 185 16.12 0.21 8.34
CA GLU A 185 17.39 0.37 9.06
C GLU A 185 17.38 1.61 9.97
N TRP A 186 16.86 2.73 9.46
CA TRP A 186 16.73 3.95 10.27
C TRP A 186 15.75 3.75 11.43
N ILE A 187 14.60 3.11 11.17
CA ILE A 187 13.59 2.80 12.20
C ILE A 187 14.23 1.92 13.28
N LYS A 188 14.85 0.82 12.92
CA LYS A 188 15.50 -0.10 13.88
C LYS A 188 16.55 0.59 14.75
N LYS A 189 17.21 1.62 14.23
CA LYS A 189 18.25 2.39 14.95
C LYS A 189 17.68 3.46 15.88
N ASN A 190 16.49 4.00 15.59
CA ASN A 190 16.02 5.23 16.24
C ASN A 190 14.67 5.10 16.96
N ILE A 191 13.88 4.04 16.67
CA ILE A 191 12.48 3.97 17.11
C ILE A 191 12.34 3.88 18.63
N ASP A 192 13.36 3.39 19.34
CA ASP A 192 13.45 3.39 20.80
C ASP A 192 13.38 4.81 21.38
N LYS A 193 13.89 5.81 20.67
CA LYS A 193 13.83 7.22 21.06
C LYS A 193 12.41 7.78 21.00
N PHE A 194 11.54 7.16 20.20
CA PHE A 194 10.12 7.47 20.09
C PHE A 194 9.27 6.52 20.97
N GLY A 195 9.89 5.75 21.86
CA GLY A 195 9.21 4.82 22.77
C GLY A 195 8.79 3.50 22.13
N GLY A 196 9.20 3.21 20.90
CA GLY A 196 8.93 1.94 20.21
C GLY A 196 9.97 0.86 20.55
N ASP A 197 9.60 -0.41 20.37
CA ASP A 197 10.50 -1.56 20.53
C ASP A 197 11.14 -1.94 19.19
N ALA A 198 12.43 -1.72 19.05
CA ALA A 198 13.22 -2.07 17.86
C ALA A 198 13.30 -3.60 17.60
N ASN A 199 12.87 -4.43 18.56
CA ASN A 199 12.79 -5.88 18.41
C ASN A 199 11.33 -6.37 18.23
N ASN A 200 10.39 -5.46 18.04
CA ASN A 200 8.98 -5.78 17.78
C ASN A 200 8.43 -4.90 16.66
N ILE A 201 9.01 -5.03 15.46
CA ILE A 201 8.65 -4.28 14.27
C ILE A 201 7.76 -5.14 13.36
N THR A 202 6.56 -4.67 13.07
CA THR A 202 5.69 -5.23 12.04
C THR A 202 5.75 -4.35 10.80
N VAL A 203 6.18 -4.89 9.67
CA VAL A 203 6.06 -4.21 8.39
C VAL A 203 4.66 -4.47 7.81
N SER A 204 4.01 -3.43 7.32
CA SER A 204 2.70 -3.54 6.67
C SER A 204 2.66 -2.73 5.40
N GLY A 205 1.78 -3.10 4.48
CA GLY A 205 1.60 -2.33 3.25
C GLY A 205 0.27 -2.58 2.59
N PHE A 206 -0.20 -1.59 1.84
CA PHE A 206 -1.46 -1.68 1.12
C PHE A 206 -1.24 -1.68 -0.39
N SER A 207 -1.95 -2.56 -1.12
CA SER A 207 -1.88 -2.60 -2.59
C SER A 207 -0.44 -2.86 -3.06
N ALA A 208 0.17 -1.93 -3.79
CA ALA A 208 1.59 -2.00 -4.15
C ALA A 208 2.50 -2.12 -2.92
N GLY A 209 2.21 -1.39 -1.83
CA GLY A 209 2.95 -1.54 -0.58
C GLY A 209 2.80 -2.93 0.04
N GLY A 210 1.62 -3.57 -0.10
CA GLY A 210 1.42 -4.98 0.30
C GLY A 210 2.27 -5.93 -0.53
N ARG A 211 2.37 -5.71 -1.85
CA ARG A 211 3.28 -6.48 -2.72
C ARG A 211 4.74 -6.26 -2.39
N ASP A 212 5.12 -5.03 -2.04
CA ASP A 212 6.48 -4.73 -1.57
C ASP A 212 6.76 -5.50 -0.27
N VAL A 213 5.80 -5.57 0.66
CA VAL A 213 5.92 -6.39 1.88
C VAL A 213 6.07 -7.87 1.55
N MET A 214 5.28 -8.42 0.61
CA MET A 214 5.46 -9.81 0.17
C MET A 214 6.85 -10.02 -0.46
N ALA A 215 7.34 -9.09 -1.28
CA ALA A 215 8.68 -9.12 -1.84
C ALA A 215 9.79 -9.05 -0.77
N MET A 216 9.58 -8.33 0.34
CA MET A 216 10.50 -8.32 1.48
C MET A 216 10.67 -9.71 2.10
N LEU A 217 9.63 -10.57 2.05
CA LEU A 217 9.70 -11.92 2.60
C LEU A 217 10.72 -12.82 1.87
N ILE A 218 10.98 -12.57 0.58
CA ILE A 218 11.95 -13.33 -0.22
C ILE A 218 13.28 -12.60 -0.42
N SER A 219 13.37 -11.35 -0.05
CA SER A 219 14.54 -10.51 -0.29
C SER A 219 15.61 -10.69 0.80
N PRO A 220 16.86 -11.05 0.45
CA PRO A 220 17.95 -11.11 1.41
C PRO A 220 18.30 -9.74 2.01
N LEU A 221 17.92 -8.64 1.32
CA LEU A 221 18.15 -7.27 1.80
C LEU A 221 17.36 -6.94 3.07
N PHE A 222 16.24 -7.64 3.29
CA PHE A 222 15.34 -7.39 4.43
C PHE A 222 15.50 -8.37 5.58
N LYS A 223 16.47 -9.28 5.50
CA LYS A 223 16.75 -10.23 6.58
C LYS A 223 16.98 -9.49 7.90
N ASP A 224 16.29 -9.95 8.95
CA ASP A 224 16.38 -9.44 10.33
C ASP A 224 15.97 -7.96 10.51
N LYS A 225 15.22 -7.37 9.53
CA LYS A 225 14.78 -5.97 9.60
C LYS A 225 13.37 -5.80 10.17
N PHE A 226 12.59 -6.86 10.28
CA PHE A 226 11.24 -6.88 10.86
C PHE A 226 10.92 -8.24 11.48
N ASP A 227 9.92 -8.28 12.33
CA ASP A 227 9.55 -9.44 13.16
C ASP A 227 8.18 -10.01 12.78
N LYS A 228 7.34 -9.23 12.06
CA LYS A 228 6.01 -9.64 11.55
C LYS A 228 5.70 -8.89 10.26
N ALA A 229 4.77 -9.42 9.47
CA ALA A 229 4.37 -8.82 8.20
C ALA A 229 2.84 -8.81 8.02
N ILE A 230 2.31 -7.73 7.43
CA ILE A 230 0.90 -7.61 7.05
C ILE A 230 0.82 -7.14 5.60
N SER A 231 0.17 -7.92 4.75
CA SER A 231 -0.15 -7.51 3.38
C SER A 231 -1.64 -7.20 3.24
N PHE A 232 -1.98 -5.94 3.04
CA PHE A 232 -3.32 -5.51 2.72
C PHE A 232 -3.49 -5.44 1.20
N SER A 233 -4.24 -6.37 0.61
CA SER A 233 -4.55 -6.44 -0.82
C SER A 233 -3.31 -6.43 -1.73
N GLY A 234 -2.28 -7.18 -1.34
CA GLY A 234 -1.01 -7.28 -2.07
C GLY A 234 -0.53 -8.72 -2.18
N GLY A 235 -0.75 -9.37 -3.33
CA GLY A 235 -0.32 -10.73 -3.61
C GLY A 235 1.13 -10.83 -4.08
N LEU A 236 1.52 -12.03 -4.51
CA LEU A 236 2.88 -12.36 -4.94
C LEU A 236 3.18 -11.79 -6.33
N THR A 237 4.11 -10.84 -6.42
CA THR A 237 4.42 -10.19 -7.69
C THR A 237 5.93 -9.96 -7.84
N VAL A 238 6.53 -10.54 -8.87
CA VAL A 238 7.91 -10.29 -9.30
C VAL A 238 7.94 -10.20 -10.81
N ALA A 239 8.59 -9.19 -11.35
CA ALA A 239 8.73 -9.00 -12.79
C ALA A 239 10.01 -9.66 -13.33
N ASP A 240 9.95 -10.22 -14.54
CA ASP A 240 11.14 -10.67 -15.25
C ASP A 240 12.08 -9.50 -15.53
N PHE A 241 13.34 -9.67 -15.20
CA PHE A 241 14.35 -8.60 -15.28
C PHE A 241 14.61 -8.15 -16.72
N ALA A 242 14.80 -9.09 -17.64
CA ALA A 242 15.18 -8.78 -19.03
C ALA A 242 13.97 -8.25 -19.84
N GLU A 243 12.79 -8.82 -19.63
CA GLU A 243 11.58 -8.35 -20.27
C GLU A 243 11.21 -6.95 -19.79
N SER A 244 11.42 -6.66 -18.50
CA SER A 244 11.19 -5.33 -17.93
C SER A 244 12.05 -4.25 -18.60
N GLN A 245 13.29 -4.55 -18.95
CA GLN A 245 14.15 -3.61 -19.67
C GLN A 245 13.57 -3.23 -21.03
N LYS A 246 13.07 -4.21 -21.80
CA LYS A 246 12.44 -3.97 -23.10
C LYS A 246 11.16 -3.13 -22.98
N ILE A 247 10.31 -3.46 -21.99
CA ILE A 247 9.09 -2.70 -21.73
C ILE A 247 9.43 -1.25 -21.38
N ILE A 248 10.38 -1.02 -20.48
CA ILE A 248 10.80 0.33 -20.08
C ILE A 248 11.38 1.10 -21.28
N ALA A 249 12.25 0.47 -22.08
CA ALA A 249 12.80 1.08 -23.28
C ALA A 249 11.70 1.48 -24.27
N GLY A 250 10.75 0.59 -24.55
CA GLY A 250 9.61 0.89 -25.41
C GLY A 250 8.72 2.03 -24.89
N LYS A 251 8.51 2.11 -23.54
CA LYS A 251 7.72 3.21 -22.95
C LYS A 251 8.45 4.56 -22.92
N LEU A 252 9.77 4.56 -22.93
CA LEU A 252 10.59 5.79 -23.02
C LEU A 252 10.87 6.22 -24.46
N ALA A 253 10.77 5.31 -25.43
CA ALA A 253 11.06 5.57 -26.85
C ALA A 253 10.36 6.82 -27.43
N PRO A 254 9.07 7.11 -27.14
CA PRO A 254 8.42 8.33 -27.61
C PRO A 254 9.13 9.62 -27.17
N LEU A 255 9.77 9.63 -25.98
CA LEU A 255 10.53 10.80 -25.53
C LEU A 255 11.81 11.01 -26.34
N VAL A 256 12.50 9.91 -26.68
CA VAL A 256 13.74 9.92 -27.49
C VAL A 256 13.46 10.42 -28.90
N VAL A 257 12.36 9.96 -29.50
CA VAL A 257 11.89 10.43 -30.83
C VAL A 257 11.50 11.91 -30.78
N ALA A 258 10.75 12.33 -29.78
CA ALA A 258 10.35 13.73 -29.61
C ALA A 258 11.55 14.68 -29.43
N ASP A 259 12.66 14.19 -28.87
CA ASP A 259 13.92 14.93 -28.72
C ASP A 259 14.83 14.87 -29.96
N GLY A 260 14.39 14.19 -31.04
CA GLY A 260 15.10 14.12 -32.32
C GLY A 260 16.37 13.28 -32.31
N ILE A 261 16.50 12.34 -31.35
CA ILE A 261 17.69 11.45 -31.24
C ILE A 261 17.56 10.28 -32.21
N CYS A 262 16.37 9.68 -32.31
CA CYS A 262 16.06 8.58 -33.22
C CYS A 262 14.89 8.95 -34.12
N ALA A 263 14.81 8.31 -35.29
CA ALA A 263 13.78 8.60 -36.28
C ALA A 263 12.41 8.01 -35.90
N ASP A 264 12.39 6.87 -35.24
CA ASP A 264 11.17 6.18 -34.84
C ASP A 264 11.33 5.48 -33.45
N GLU A 265 10.22 4.98 -32.92
CA GLU A 265 10.16 4.39 -31.58
C GLU A 265 10.90 3.04 -31.50
N LYS A 266 11.01 2.30 -32.60
CA LYS A 266 11.73 1.04 -32.64
C LYS A 266 13.23 1.29 -32.48
N ASP A 267 13.79 2.18 -33.29
CA ASP A 267 15.21 2.56 -33.20
C ASP A 267 15.51 3.20 -31.84
N ALA A 268 14.59 3.99 -31.30
CA ALA A 268 14.71 4.60 -29.99
C ALA A 268 14.74 3.55 -28.85
N ALA A 269 13.88 2.52 -28.91
CA ALA A 269 13.88 1.44 -27.94
C ALA A 269 15.18 0.62 -28.01
N GLU A 270 15.68 0.31 -29.21
CA GLU A 270 16.96 -0.37 -29.42
C GLU A 270 18.14 0.47 -28.91
N TRP A 271 18.12 1.77 -29.13
CA TRP A 271 19.12 2.70 -28.60
C TRP A 271 19.11 2.74 -27.06
N LEU A 272 17.94 2.82 -26.43
CA LEU A 272 17.79 2.81 -24.97
C LEU A 272 18.29 1.50 -24.31
N MET A 273 18.30 0.40 -25.05
CA MET A 273 18.83 -0.89 -24.59
C MET A 273 20.36 -0.95 -24.64
N GLN A 274 21.04 0.07 -25.19
CA GLN A 274 22.50 0.15 -25.16
C GLN A 274 22.98 0.57 -23.77
N GLY A 275 23.96 -0.13 -23.22
CA GLY A 275 24.62 0.22 -21.96
C GLY A 275 25.65 1.35 -22.13
N SER A 276 25.35 2.39 -22.92
CA SER A 276 26.28 3.46 -23.28
C SER A 276 26.18 4.68 -22.36
N GLU A 277 27.27 5.43 -22.24
CA GLU A 277 27.29 6.69 -21.50
C GLU A 277 26.40 7.77 -22.17
N GLU A 278 26.18 7.67 -23.46
CA GLU A 278 25.28 8.55 -24.19
C GLU A 278 23.83 8.39 -23.73
N VAL A 279 23.36 7.13 -23.66
CA VAL A 279 22.02 6.80 -23.12
C VAL A 279 21.91 7.22 -21.67
N ARG A 280 22.91 6.93 -20.84
CA ARG A 280 22.95 7.34 -19.45
C ARG A 280 22.83 8.85 -19.31
N SER A 281 23.65 9.60 -20.07
CA SER A 281 23.65 11.07 -20.05
C SER A 281 22.29 11.65 -20.47
N TYR A 282 21.65 11.07 -21.46
CA TYR A 282 20.29 11.45 -21.88
C TYR A 282 19.28 11.24 -20.75
N LEU A 283 19.22 10.04 -20.16
CA LEU A 283 18.29 9.72 -19.08
C LEU A 283 18.48 10.65 -17.86
N MET A 284 19.73 10.92 -17.47
CA MET A 284 20.06 11.81 -16.36
C MET A 284 19.68 13.27 -16.63
N LYS A 285 19.66 13.70 -17.89
CA LYS A 285 19.27 15.07 -18.30
C LYS A 285 17.77 15.28 -18.41
N LEU A 286 16.98 14.21 -18.59
CA LEU A 286 15.52 14.33 -18.69
C LEU A 286 14.94 15.00 -17.44
N PRO A 287 14.07 16.02 -17.60
CA PRO A 287 13.29 16.54 -16.49
C PRO A 287 12.44 15.43 -15.84
N GLY A 288 12.37 15.40 -14.50
CA GLY A 288 11.56 14.41 -13.77
C GLY A 288 10.08 14.49 -14.15
N GLU A 289 9.61 15.69 -14.48
CA GLU A 289 8.25 15.97 -14.93
C GLU A 289 7.90 15.28 -16.27
N ARG A 290 8.89 14.97 -17.09
CA ARG A 290 8.71 14.17 -18.30
C ARG A 290 8.73 12.67 -18.02
N LEU A 291 9.41 12.24 -16.97
CA LEU A 291 9.50 10.84 -16.55
C LEU A 291 8.26 10.39 -15.77
N ALA A 292 7.72 11.24 -14.89
CA ALA A 292 6.62 10.87 -14.01
C ALA A 292 5.34 10.39 -14.74
N PRO A 293 4.95 10.90 -15.92
CA PRO A 293 3.80 10.38 -16.67
C PRO A 293 4.07 9.08 -17.43
N VAL A 294 5.34 8.73 -17.65
CA VAL A 294 5.68 7.51 -18.40
C VAL A 294 5.20 6.29 -17.63
N MET A 295 4.51 5.38 -18.30
CA MET A 295 3.86 4.19 -17.75
C MET A 295 2.74 4.47 -16.72
N ALA A 296 2.30 5.72 -16.56
CA ALA A 296 1.19 6.06 -15.65
C ALA A 296 -0.11 5.34 -16.03
N GLY A 297 -0.95 5.07 -15.01
CA GLY A 297 -2.25 4.45 -15.23
C GLY A 297 -2.20 2.97 -15.63
N ALA A 298 -1.19 2.25 -15.21
CA ALA A 298 -0.99 0.82 -15.52
C ALA A 298 -2.13 -0.10 -15.06
N LEU A 299 -2.97 0.33 -14.10
CA LEU A 299 -4.15 -0.42 -13.62
C LEU A 299 -3.84 -1.91 -13.34
N ILE A 300 -2.80 -2.16 -12.56
CA ILE A 300 -2.36 -3.52 -12.18
C ILE A 300 -1.96 -4.43 -13.37
N ARG A 301 -1.38 -3.86 -14.43
CA ARG A 301 -0.82 -4.59 -15.57
C ARG A 301 0.70 -4.51 -15.55
N MET A 302 1.37 -5.67 -15.43
CA MET A 302 2.83 -5.74 -15.36
C MET A 302 3.50 -5.25 -16.65
N LYS A 303 2.95 -5.56 -17.81
CA LYS A 303 3.44 -5.06 -19.11
C LYS A 303 3.28 -3.56 -19.32
N SER A 304 2.44 -2.90 -18.51
CA SER A 304 2.30 -1.45 -18.55
C SER A 304 3.24 -0.72 -17.60
N PHE A 305 3.60 -1.35 -16.48
CA PHE A 305 4.59 -0.87 -15.51
C PHE A 305 5.21 -2.04 -14.76
N PRO A 306 6.31 -2.61 -15.27
CA PRO A 306 7.06 -3.63 -14.54
C PRO A 306 7.82 -3.00 -13.37
N HIS A 307 7.85 -3.70 -12.24
CA HIS A 307 8.56 -3.33 -11.03
C HIS A 307 8.78 -4.57 -10.15
N LEU A 308 9.57 -4.48 -9.09
CA LEU A 308 9.98 -5.62 -8.27
C LEU A 308 10.69 -6.68 -9.13
N TYR A 309 11.82 -6.29 -9.73
CA TYR A 309 12.54 -7.13 -10.67
C TYR A 309 13.25 -8.29 -9.99
N GLY A 310 13.11 -9.51 -10.53
CA GLY A 310 13.88 -10.69 -10.15
C GLY A 310 15.32 -10.60 -10.66
N ASP A 311 16.15 -9.77 -10.03
CA ASP A 311 17.51 -9.44 -10.42
C ASP A 311 18.57 -10.42 -9.88
N GLY A 312 18.19 -11.26 -8.90
CA GLY A 312 19.06 -12.22 -8.23
C GLY A 312 19.94 -11.65 -7.13
N LYS A 313 19.71 -10.40 -6.71
CA LYS A 313 20.42 -9.70 -5.62
C LYS A 313 19.46 -9.06 -4.62
N VAL A 314 18.60 -8.15 -5.06
CA VAL A 314 17.55 -7.56 -4.24
C VAL A 314 16.38 -8.54 -4.14
N LEU A 315 15.98 -9.13 -5.26
CA LEU A 315 14.97 -10.18 -5.31
C LEU A 315 15.53 -11.42 -6.01
N PRO A 316 15.22 -12.64 -5.55
CA PRO A 316 15.57 -13.87 -6.23
C PRO A 316 15.08 -13.87 -7.68
N LYS A 317 15.85 -14.45 -8.60
CA LYS A 317 15.42 -14.59 -10.02
C LYS A 317 14.18 -15.46 -10.16
N GLU A 318 14.09 -16.49 -9.33
CA GLU A 318 12.97 -17.42 -9.22
C GLU A 318 11.75 -16.84 -8.50
N GLY A 319 11.83 -15.59 -8.04
CA GLY A 319 10.74 -14.95 -7.33
C GLY A 319 10.33 -15.75 -6.08
N PHE A 320 9.03 -15.97 -5.90
CA PHE A 320 8.45 -16.71 -4.77
C PHE A 320 8.66 -18.24 -4.85
N ALA A 321 9.20 -18.76 -5.96
CA ALA A 321 9.70 -20.12 -6.01
C ALA A 321 11.02 -20.31 -5.24
N ALA A 322 11.61 -19.25 -4.71
CA ALA A 322 12.82 -19.28 -3.87
C ALA A 322 12.69 -20.21 -2.67
N GLU A 323 13.81 -20.83 -2.27
CA GLU A 323 13.86 -21.76 -1.13
C GLU A 323 13.95 -21.04 0.22
N LYS A 324 14.28 -19.76 0.25
CA LYS A 324 14.53 -19.01 1.49
C LYS A 324 13.56 -17.86 1.63
N PHE A 325 12.88 -17.85 2.76
CA PHE A 325 11.99 -16.76 3.19
C PHE A 325 12.48 -16.13 4.50
N ASN A 326 12.28 -14.84 4.64
CA ASN A 326 12.27 -14.16 5.93
C ASN A 326 10.94 -14.53 6.63
N SER A 327 10.84 -15.76 7.13
CA SER A 327 9.59 -16.31 7.66
C SER A 327 9.29 -15.72 9.02
N VAL A 328 8.31 -14.86 9.09
CA VAL A 328 7.74 -14.22 10.28
C VAL A 328 6.22 -14.42 10.27
N PRO A 329 5.50 -14.27 11.39
CA PRO A 329 4.04 -14.28 11.36
C PRO A 329 3.52 -13.32 10.28
N LEU A 330 2.64 -13.83 9.39
CA LEU A 330 2.11 -13.13 8.22
C LEU A 330 0.59 -13.03 8.31
N LEU A 331 0.05 -11.83 8.13
CA LEU A 331 -1.38 -11.59 7.98
C LEU A 331 -1.64 -11.04 6.58
N MET A 332 -2.56 -11.66 5.84
CA MET A 332 -2.99 -11.22 4.52
C MET A 332 -4.47 -10.88 4.52
N LEU A 333 -4.81 -9.72 3.97
CA LEU A 333 -6.17 -9.23 3.82
C LEU A 333 -6.47 -8.98 2.35
N ALA A 334 -7.62 -9.45 1.89
CA ALA A 334 -8.24 -9.04 0.64
C ALA A 334 -9.63 -8.43 0.90
N SER A 335 -10.16 -7.68 -0.05
CA SER A 335 -11.54 -7.19 -0.04
C SER A 335 -12.38 -7.97 -1.04
N SER A 336 -13.69 -8.14 -0.80
CA SER A 336 -14.52 -8.98 -1.68
C SER A 336 -14.84 -8.35 -3.03
N ASP A 337 -14.81 -7.01 -3.14
CA ASP A 337 -14.96 -6.26 -4.40
C ASP A 337 -13.66 -5.54 -4.80
N GLU A 338 -12.53 -6.22 -4.67
CA GLU A 338 -11.19 -5.68 -4.99
C GLU A 338 -11.11 -4.94 -6.33
N PHE A 339 -11.90 -5.36 -7.33
CA PHE A 339 -11.74 -4.90 -8.69
C PHE A 339 -12.57 -3.67 -9.05
N THR A 340 -13.58 -3.27 -8.27
CA THR A 340 -14.45 -2.12 -8.58
C THR A 340 -13.70 -0.82 -8.79
N SER A 341 -12.69 -0.54 -7.95
CA SER A 341 -11.89 0.69 -8.08
C SER A 341 -11.06 0.74 -9.36
N PHE A 342 -10.72 -0.41 -9.95
CA PHE A 342 -10.01 -0.52 -11.22
C PHE A 342 -10.97 -0.39 -12.39
N LEU A 343 -12.18 -0.94 -12.29
CA LEU A 343 -13.24 -0.78 -13.30
C LEU A 343 -13.64 0.68 -13.48
N ALA A 344 -13.83 1.41 -12.38
CA ALA A 344 -14.19 2.82 -12.44
C ALA A 344 -13.15 3.68 -13.19
N ARG A 345 -11.91 3.22 -13.31
CA ARG A 345 -10.80 3.87 -14.02
C ARG A 345 -10.47 3.22 -15.37
N ASP A 346 -11.03 2.04 -15.66
CA ASP A 346 -10.83 1.36 -16.93
C ASP A 346 -11.39 2.20 -18.09
N PRO A 347 -10.71 2.34 -19.24
CA PRO A 347 -11.18 3.14 -20.37
C PRO A 347 -12.60 2.81 -20.83
N TYR A 348 -13.02 1.55 -20.72
CA TYR A 348 -14.37 1.13 -21.09
C TYR A 348 -15.44 1.69 -20.14
N PHE A 349 -15.23 1.62 -18.84
CA PHE A 349 -16.21 2.05 -17.84
C PHE A 349 -16.06 3.50 -17.41
N LYS A 350 -14.87 4.10 -17.47
CA LYS A 350 -14.57 5.45 -16.97
C LYS A 350 -15.60 6.50 -17.41
N ASN A 351 -16.03 6.44 -18.67
CA ASN A 351 -17.01 7.36 -19.24
C ASN A 351 -18.44 6.79 -19.25
N ARG A 352 -18.69 5.71 -18.53
CA ARG A 352 -19.98 5.02 -18.44
C ARG A 352 -20.45 4.81 -16.99
N MET A 353 -19.68 5.24 -15.99
CA MET A 353 -20.03 5.07 -14.58
C MET A 353 -21.34 5.76 -14.17
N ASP A 354 -21.72 6.82 -14.86
CA ASP A 354 -23.01 7.50 -14.70
C ASP A 354 -24.20 6.70 -15.24
N LYS A 355 -23.96 5.73 -16.14
CA LYS A 355 -24.95 4.83 -16.73
C LYS A 355 -25.17 3.55 -15.91
N VAL A 356 -24.19 3.15 -15.09
CA VAL A 356 -24.37 2.04 -14.15
C VAL A 356 -25.56 2.35 -13.23
N LEU A 357 -26.50 1.43 -13.07
CA LEU A 357 -27.83 1.55 -12.45
C LEU A 357 -28.91 2.29 -13.30
N LYS A 358 -28.58 2.79 -14.50
CA LYS A 358 -29.54 3.46 -15.38
C LYS A 358 -29.72 2.72 -16.71
N ASP A 359 -28.67 2.11 -17.21
CA ASP A 359 -28.64 1.29 -18.42
C ASP A 359 -28.45 -0.16 -18.00
N LYS A 360 -29.37 -1.01 -18.41
CA LYS A 360 -29.39 -2.42 -18.01
C LYS A 360 -28.12 -3.16 -18.45
N LEU A 361 -27.76 -3.03 -19.74
CA LEU A 361 -26.60 -3.76 -20.29
C LEU A 361 -25.29 -3.29 -19.62
N ILE A 362 -25.09 -1.98 -19.48
CA ILE A 362 -23.89 -1.45 -18.85
C ILE A 362 -23.79 -1.86 -17.37
N THR A 363 -24.94 -1.96 -16.69
CA THR A 363 -24.99 -2.45 -15.29
C THR A 363 -24.62 -3.91 -15.22
N GLU A 364 -25.19 -4.76 -16.07
CA GLU A 364 -24.88 -6.19 -16.15
C GLU A 364 -23.39 -6.42 -16.47
N GLU A 365 -22.84 -5.71 -17.45
CA GLU A 365 -21.42 -5.74 -17.81
C GLU A 365 -20.51 -5.33 -16.64
N PHE A 366 -20.87 -4.26 -15.93
CA PHE A 366 -20.13 -3.79 -14.77
C PHE A 366 -20.14 -4.83 -13.63
N VAL A 367 -21.31 -5.36 -13.30
CA VAL A 367 -21.48 -6.38 -12.25
C VAL A 367 -20.72 -7.66 -12.60
N PHE A 368 -20.79 -8.11 -13.85
CA PHE A 368 -20.03 -9.29 -14.31
C PHE A 368 -18.51 -9.06 -14.22
N ALA A 369 -18.03 -7.92 -14.72
CA ALA A 369 -16.61 -7.60 -14.68
C ALA A 369 -16.09 -7.45 -13.23
N ASN A 370 -16.90 -6.84 -12.33
CA ASN A 370 -16.57 -6.77 -10.93
C ASN A 370 -16.52 -8.15 -10.28
N LYS A 371 -17.57 -8.96 -10.46
CA LYS A 371 -17.67 -10.29 -9.87
C LYS A 371 -16.42 -11.13 -10.14
N TYR A 372 -16.04 -11.27 -11.40
CA TYR A 372 -14.92 -12.15 -11.77
C TYR A 372 -13.56 -11.48 -11.53
N GLY A 373 -13.42 -10.19 -11.83
CA GLY A 373 -12.20 -9.47 -11.50
C GLY A 373 -11.88 -9.47 -10.01
N SER A 374 -12.91 -9.32 -9.16
CA SER A 374 -12.74 -9.37 -7.71
C SER A 374 -12.48 -10.76 -7.18
N LYS A 375 -13.14 -11.80 -7.73
CA LYS A 375 -12.84 -13.20 -7.36
C LYS A 375 -11.40 -13.57 -7.66
N PHE A 376 -10.90 -13.30 -8.87
CA PHE A 376 -9.50 -13.55 -9.22
C PHE A 376 -8.54 -12.74 -8.37
N TYR A 377 -8.78 -11.44 -8.23
CA TYR A 377 -7.86 -10.58 -7.51
C TYR A 377 -7.87 -10.81 -6.00
N GLY A 378 -9.03 -11.07 -5.40
CA GLY A 378 -9.15 -11.46 -3.99
C GLY A 378 -8.47 -12.81 -3.71
N PHE A 379 -8.66 -13.80 -4.59
CA PHE A 379 -7.98 -15.09 -4.51
C PHE A 379 -6.46 -14.93 -4.59
N PHE A 380 -5.96 -14.18 -5.58
CA PHE A 380 -4.55 -13.83 -5.74
C PHE A 380 -3.95 -13.16 -4.48
N ASN A 381 -4.66 -12.20 -3.88
CA ASN A 381 -4.17 -11.46 -2.72
C ASN A 381 -4.21 -12.24 -1.39
N GLY A 382 -4.93 -13.35 -1.32
CA GLY A 382 -5.14 -14.12 -0.11
C GLY A 382 -4.79 -15.59 -0.26
N GLN A 383 -5.77 -16.41 -0.65
CA GLN A 383 -5.68 -17.87 -0.65
C GLN A 383 -4.57 -18.40 -1.56
N GLU A 384 -4.47 -17.94 -2.81
CA GLU A 384 -3.44 -18.35 -3.75
C GLU A 384 -2.04 -18.01 -3.23
N SER A 385 -1.84 -16.77 -2.76
CA SER A 385 -0.57 -16.36 -2.16
C SER A 385 -0.17 -17.20 -0.95
N ALA A 386 -1.14 -17.58 -0.10
CA ALA A 386 -0.88 -18.46 1.04
C ALA A 386 -0.46 -19.86 0.59
N GLU A 387 -1.19 -20.42 -0.40
CA GLU A 387 -0.94 -21.76 -0.95
C GLU A 387 0.46 -21.86 -1.56
N ASP A 388 0.84 -20.89 -2.38
CA ASP A 388 2.12 -20.86 -3.10
C ASP A 388 3.33 -20.86 -2.17
N ILE A 389 3.24 -20.13 -1.04
CA ILE A 389 4.40 -20.01 -0.13
C ILE A 389 4.41 -21.04 0.99
N TYR A 390 3.26 -21.65 1.35
CA TYR A 390 3.08 -22.44 2.57
C TYR A 390 4.12 -23.53 2.78
N ALA A 391 4.44 -24.29 1.74
CA ALA A 391 5.37 -25.42 1.85
C ALA A 391 6.78 -25.01 2.32
N LYS A 392 7.19 -23.77 2.03
CA LYS A 392 8.53 -23.22 2.34
C LYS A 392 8.50 -22.22 3.49
N TYR A 393 7.35 -21.66 3.79
CA TYR A 393 7.19 -20.66 4.85
C TYR A 393 7.12 -21.30 6.24
N LYS A 394 7.87 -20.78 7.21
CA LYS A 394 8.09 -21.44 8.52
C LYS A 394 7.35 -20.78 9.69
N ALA A 395 6.51 -19.79 9.43
CA ALA A 395 5.76 -19.06 10.45
C ALA A 395 4.24 -19.13 10.16
N PRO A 396 3.37 -18.85 11.14
CA PRO A 396 1.93 -18.82 10.92
C PRO A 396 1.51 -17.83 9.85
N ILE A 397 0.53 -18.21 9.04
CA ILE A 397 -0.14 -17.38 8.05
C ILE A 397 -1.59 -17.21 8.49
N TYR A 398 -2.10 -15.98 8.49
CA TYR A 398 -3.49 -15.65 8.75
C TYR A 398 -4.07 -14.97 7.52
N VAL A 399 -5.24 -15.42 7.07
CA VAL A 399 -5.93 -14.86 5.89
C VAL A 399 -7.26 -14.29 6.33
N CYS A 400 -7.62 -13.11 5.83
CA CYS A 400 -8.93 -12.53 6.05
C CYS A 400 -9.49 -11.83 4.82
N MET A 401 -10.82 -11.73 4.80
CA MET A 401 -11.60 -11.03 3.80
C MET A 401 -12.35 -9.86 4.45
N PHE A 402 -12.24 -8.67 3.89
CA PHE A 402 -13.07 -7.54 4.28
C PHE A 402 -14.26 -7.46 3.33
N ASP A 403 -15.47 -7.69 3.85
CA ASP A 403 -16.71 -7.87 3.06
C ASP A 403 -17.75 -6.75 3.30
N PHE A 404 -17.36 -5.68 3.97
CA PHE A 404 -18.23 -4.54 4.27
C PHE A 404 -18.48 -3.67 3.04
N GLY A 405 -19.74 -3.33 2.79
CA GLY A 405 -20.12 -2.39 1.72
C GLY A 405 -21.27 -2.85 0.84
N HIS A 406 -21.85 -4.03 1.12
CA HIS A 406 -22.93 -4.63 0.33
C HIS A 406 -24.33 -4.31 0.83
N ASP A 407 -24.52 -3.85 2.09
CA ASP A 407 -25.85 -3.56 2.64
C ASP A 407 -26.31 -2.15 2.23
N PRO A 408 -27.33 -2.02 1.34
CA PRO A 408 -27.84 -0.72 0.92
C PRO A 408 -28.43 0.11 2.07
N ALA A 409 -28.88 -0.54 3.14
CA ALA A 409 -29.39 0.16 4.33
C ALA A 409 -28.28 0.84 5.14
N VAL A 410 -27.04 0.40 4.94
CA VAL A 410 -25.86 0.97 5.61
C VAL A 410 -25.17 2.00 4.72
N VAL A 411 -24.87 1.64 3.48
CA VAL A 411 -24.01 2.43 2.58
C VAL A 411 -24.79 3.12 1.44
N GLY A 412 -26.05 2.79 1.24
CA GLY A 412 -26.88 3.25 0.12
C GLY A 412 -26.74 2.38 -1.13
N GLU A 413 -27.80 2.30 -1.95
CA GLU A 413 -27.88 1.41 -3.13
C GLU A 413 -26.76 1.71 -4.15
N THR A 414 -26.54 2.97 -4.45
CA THR A 414 -25.50 3.37 -5.42
C THR A 414 -24.12 2.93 -4.98
N TYR A 415 -23.81 3.05 -3.71
CA TYR A 415 -22.52 2.62 -3.18
C TYR A 415 -22.38 1.10 -3.22
N ALA A 416 -23.40 0.38 -2.73
CA ALA A 416 -23.39 -1.08 -2.69
C ALA A 416 -23.12 -1.72 -4.05
N VAL A 417 -23.68 -1.15 -5.14
CA VAL A 417 -23.47 -1.69 -6.50
C VAL A 417 -22.19 -1.19 -7.17
N LYS A 418 -21.87 0.12 -7.05
CA LYS A 418 -20.76 0.73 -7.79
C LYS A 418 -19.41 0.63 -7.10
N THR A 419 -19.41 0.37 -5.81
CA THR A 419 -18.21 0.39 -4.97
C THR A 419 -18.09 -0.88 -4.15
N GLY A 420 -19.11 -1.22 -3.36
CA GLY A 420 -19.11 -2.41 -2.52
C GLY A 420 -17.92 -2.45 -1.55
N ALA A 421 -17.46 -3.62 -1.22
CA ALA A 421 -16.25 -3.86 -0.43
C ALA A 421 -14.98 -3.68 -1.29
N THR A 422 -14.79 -2.45 -1.79
CA THR A 422 -13.75 -2.10 -2.78
C THR A 422 -12.33 -2.20 -2.22
N HIS A 423 -11.35 -2.23 -3.12
CA HIS A 423 -9.91 -2.15 -2.79
C HIS A 423 -9.60 -0.99 -1.83
N GLY A 424 -9.16 -1.31 -0.62
CA GLY A 424 -8.87 -0.33 0.44
C GLY A 424 -10.05 0.03 1.35
N ILE A 425 -11.18 -0.69 1.28
CA ILE A 425 -12.36 -0.46 2.13
C ILE A 425 -12.04 -0.50 3.63
N PHE A 426 -11.02 -1.24 4.05
CA PHE A 426 -10.61 -1.34 5.45
C PHE A 426 -9.99 -0.06 6.02
N LEU A 427 -9.45 0.84 5.17
CA LEU A 427 -8.75 2.06 5.61
C LEU A 427 -9.60 2.99 6.47
N PRO A 428 -10.87 3.33 6.12
CA PRO A 428 -11.73 4.14 6.98
C PRO A 428 -11.95 3.56 8.39
N PHE A 429 -11.85 2.24 8.55
CA PHE A 429 -11.98 1.57 9.85
C PHE A 429 -10.74 1.78 10.74
N LEU A 430 -9.59 2.07 10.15
CA LEU A 430 -8.33 2.34 10.83
C LEU A 430 -8.04 3.83 11.03
N THR A 431 -8.85 4.70 10.39
CA THR A 431 -8.69 6.15 10.44
C THR A 431 -10.05 6.81 10.64
N ASP A 432 -10.11 8.07 11.02
CA ASP A 432 -11.35 8.85 11.01
C ASP A 432 -11.56 9.59 9.68
N GLN A 433 -10.97 9.10 8.59
CA GLN A 433 -10.98 9.77 7.31
C GLN A 433 -11.53 8.87 6.21
N SER A 434 -12.29 9.48 5.29
CA SER A 434 -12.69 8.81 4.06
C SER A 434 -11.46 8.60 3.18
N TYR A 435 -11.26 7.37 2.74
CA TYR A 435 -10.31 7.07 1.69
C TYR A 435 -10.96 7.35 0.33
N PRO A 436 -10.24 7.90 -0.66
CA PRO A 436 -10.81 8.11 -1.99
C PRO A 436 -11.42 6.82 -2.54
N TYR A 437 -12.66 6.91 -3.00
CA TYR A 437 -13.44 5.78 -3.54
C TYR A 437 -13.95 4.75 -2.52
N THR A 438 -13.79 5.00 -1.21
CA THR A 438 -14.36 4.15 -0.15
C THR A 438 -15.53 4.83 0.55
N VAL A 439 -16.09 4.13 1.52
CA VAL A 439 -17.24 4.62 2.30
C VAL A 439 -16.94 5.93 3.04
N GLY A 440 -17.91 6.80 3.13
CA GLY A 440 -17.83 8.02 3.93
C GLY A 440 -17.81 7.73 5.44
N THR A 441 -17.29 8.67 6.22
CA THR A 441 -17.17 8.52 7.68
C THR A 441 -18.51 8.55 8.42
N ASP A 442 -19.58 8.98 7.76
CA ASP A 442 -20.95 9.01 8.30
C ASP A 442 -21.52 7.61 8.63
N VAL A 443 -21.00 6.56 7.99
CA VAL A 443 -21.39 5.18 8.33
C VAL A 443 -21.02 4.81 9.78
N PHE A 444 -19.96 5.41 10.34
CA PHE A 444 -19.54 5.18 11.73
C PHE A 444 -20.45 5.85 12.78
N ALA A 445 -21.49 6.57 12.37
CA ALA A 445 -22.61 6.91 13.26
C ALA A 445 -23.48 5.70 13.60
N LYS A 446 -23.33 4.57 12.88
CA LYS A 446 -24.05 3.31 13.11
C LYS A 446 -23.17 2.38 13.98
N SER A 447 -23.82 1.64 14.91
CA SER A 447 -23.11 0.79 15.87
C SER A 447 -22.33 -0.36 15.22
N GLY A 448 -22.86 -0.99 14.17
CA GLY A 448 -22.20 -2.11 13.51
C GLY A 448 -20.85 -1.77 12.90
N PRO A 449 -20.73 -0.76 12.03
CA PRO A 449 -19.44 -0.31 11.51
C PRO A 449 -18.45 0.15 12.59
N GLN A 450 -18.96 0.76 13.68
CA GLN A 450 -18.11 1.16 14.80
C GLN A 450 -17.53 -0.06 15.52
N GLU A 451 -18.39 -1.03 15.87
CA GLU A 451 -17.98 -2.30 16.47
C GLU A 451 -17.00 -3.07 15.59
N LEU A 452 -17.22 -3.09 14.25
CA LEU A 452 -16.30 -3.70 13.31
C LEU A 452 -14.92 -3.02 13.34
N SER A 453 -14.89 -1.68 13.42
CA SER A 453 -13.63 -0.92 13.58
C SER A 453 -12.89 -1.33 14.84
N ASP A 454 -13.59 -1.43 15.98
CA ASP A 454 -13.00 -1.79 17.26
C ASP A 454 -12.41 -3.22 17.24
N ILE A 455 -13.15 -4.19 16.70
CA ILE A 455 -12.69 -5.57 16.54
C ILE A 455 -11.47 -5.64 15.62
N PHE A 456 -11.51 -4.94 14.49
CA PHE A 456 -10.42 -4.98 13.51
C PHE A 456 -9.14 -4.34 14.06
N ILE A 457 -9.23 -3.17 14.70
CA ILE A 457 -8.06 -2.53 15.34
C ILE A 457 -7.51 -3.41 16.47
N ALA A 458 -8.38 -4.01 17.31
CA ALA A 458 -7.95 -4.92 18.37
C ALA A 458 -7.21 -6.14 17.81
N SER A 459 -7.67 -6.70 16.68
CA SER A 459 -7.02 -7.83 16.03
C SER A 459 -5.64 -7.47 15.46
N LEU A 460 -5.52 -6.31 14.82
CA LEU A 460 -4.23 -5.80 14.37
C LEU A 460 -3.31 -5.49 15.55
N ALA A 461 -3.83 -4.90 16.62
CA ALA A 461 -3.07 -4.61 17.85
C ALA A 461 -2.53 -5.90 18.51
N ALA A 462 -3.33 -6.96 18.57
CA ALA A 462 -2.90 -8.26 19.06
C ALA A 462 -1.79 -8.84 18.16
N PHE A 463 -2.00 -8.83 16.85
CA PHE A 463 -1.03 -9.33 15.87
C PHE A 463 0.31 -8.60 15.92
N ILE A 464 0.34 -7.27 15.96
CA ILE A 464 1.59 -6.51 16.02
C ILE A 464 2.35 -6.70 17.33
N ARG A 465 1.65 -7.08 18.42
CA ARG A 465 2.30 -7.43 19.70
C ARG A 465 2.89 -8.83 19.68
N THR A 466 2.12 -9.82 19.25
CA THR A 466 2.40 -11.24 19.52
C THR A 466 2.63 -12.06 18.25
N GLY A 467 2.20 -11.62 17.08
CA GLY A 467 2.13 -12.40 15.85
C GLY A 467 0.87 -13.26 15.74
N ASP A 468 -0.07 -13.12 16.67
CA ASP A 468 -1.37 -13.80 16.71
C ASP A 468 -2.47 -12.73 16.76
N PRO A 469 -3.45 -12.69 15.81
CA PRO A 469 -4.51 -11.68 15.79
C PRO A 469 -5.61 -11.90 16.82
N ASN A 470 -5.61 -13.02 17.54
CA ASN A 470 -6.65 -13.39 18.48
C ASN A 470 -6.70 -12.44 19.70
N ASN A 471 -7.90 -11.99 20.04
CA ASN A 471 -8.17 -11.07 21.14
C ASN A 471 -9.58 -11.29 21.71
N ALA A 472 -9.89 -10.61 22.81
CA ALA A 472 -11.16 -10.79 23.54
C ALA A 472 -12.41 -10.26 22.78
N LEU A 473 -12.25 -9.43 21.77
CA LEU A 473 -13.37 -8.88 21.00
C LEU A 473 -13.77 -9.77 19.81
N LEU A 474 -12.90 -10.70 19.39
CA LEU A 474 -13.24 -11.63 18.32
C LEU A 474 -14.33 -12.61 18.78
N PRO A 475 -15.45 -12.74 18.05
CA PRO A 475 -16.51 -13.69 18.42
C PRO A 475 -16.10 -15.15 18.21
N GLU A 476 -15.16 -15.39 17.29
CA GLU A 476 -14.62 -16.70 16.96
C GLU A 476 -13.08 -16.62 16.89
N LYS A 477 -12.41 -17.75 17.13
CA LYS A 477 -10.95 -17.82 17.03
C LYS A 477 -10.53 -17.67 15.55
N TRP A 478 -9.62 -16.75 15.31
CA TRP A 478 -8.96 -16.63 14.01
C TRP A 478 -7.91 -17.71 13.86
N GLU A 479 -8.24 -18.75 13.08
CA GLU A 479 -7.34 -19.88 12.88
C GLU A 479 -6.25 -19.53 11.86
N ALA A 480 -5.04 -20.03 12.12
CA ALA A 480 -3.96 -19.95 11.14
C ALA A 480 -4.33 -20.76 9.89
N TRP A 481 -3.99 -20.22 8.75
CA TRP A 481 -4.24 -20.85 7.45
C TRP A 481 -3.33 -22.08 7.24
N THR A 482 -3.92 -23.14 6.73
CA THR A 482 -3.23 -24.33 6.22
C THR A 482 -3.91 -24.82 4.96
N PRO A 483 -3.24 -25.61 4.10
CA PRO A 483 -3.90 -26.21 2.91
C PRO A 483 -5.11 -27.10 3.26
N GLN A 484 -5.18 -27.61 4.51
CA GLN A 484 -6.24 -28.50 4.96
C GLN A 484 -7.47 -27.76 5.45
N ASN A 485 -7.30 -26.61 6.12
CA ASN A 485 -8.43 -25.84 6.63
C ASN A 485 -8.81 -24.66 5.74
N ARG A 486 -7.87 -24.13 4.93
CA ARG A 486 -8.04 -22.95 4.08
C ARG A 486 -8.78 -21.81 4.80
N ALA A 487 -8.41 -21.63 6.08
CA ALA A 487 -9.11 -20.76 7.02
C ALA A 487 -9.08 -19.29 6.57
N GLU A 488 -10.24 -18.65 6.61
CA GLU A 488 -10.40 -17.23 6.28
C GLU A 488 -11.36 -16.58 7.27
N THR A 489 -10.91 -15.50 7.93
CA THR A 489 -11.77 -14.68 8.78
C THR A 489 -12.42 -13.61 7.94
N VAL A 490 -13.75 -13.51 7.98
CA VAL A 490 -14.52 -12.50 7.26
C VAL A 490 -14.90 -11.38 8.22
N PHE A 491 -14.66 -10.14 7.79
CA PHE A 491 -15.02 -8.90 8.48
C PHE A 491 -16.12 -8.17 7.72
N ASP A 492 -17.33 -8.13 8.28
CA ASP A 492 -18.50 -7.42 7.74
C ASP A 492 -19.30 -6.76 8.89
N ALA A 493 -20.27 -5.92 8.56
CA ALA A 493 -21.22 -5.35 9.50
C ALA A 493 -22.51 -4.95 8.81
N ASP A 494 -23.64 -5.11 9.50
CA ASP A 494 -24.86 -4.38 9.19
C ASP A 494 -24.95 -3.06 9.97
N GLY A 495 -26.08 -2.38 9.92
CA GLY A 495 -26.25 -1.10 10.62
C GLY A 495 -26.25 -1.20 12.15
N LYS A 496 -26.30 -2.40 12.75
CA LYS A 496 -26.50 -2.62 14.18
C LYS A 496 -25.34 -3.32 14.86
N GLN A 497 -24.72 -4.29 14.18
CA GLN A 497 -23.66 -5.13 14.75
C GLN A 497 -22.62 -5.52 13.72
N ALA A 498 -21.39 -5.77 14.19
CA ALA A 498 -20.35 -6.42 13.41
C ALA A 498 -20.71 -7.88 13.14
N LYS A 499 -20.26 -8.38 11.98
CA LYS A 499 -20.37 -9.77 11.55
C LYS A 499 -18.97 -10.28 11.26
N VAL A 500 -18.34 -10.85 12.25
CA VAL A 500 -16.99 -11.43 12.13
C VAL A 500 -17.11 -12.94 12.36
N TYR A 501 -16.67 -13.72 11.38
CA TYR A 501 -16.78 -15.18 11.43
C TYR A 501 -15.66 -15.87 10.65
N GLN A 502 -15.43 -17.16 10.98
CA GLN A 502 -14.50 -18.02 10.26
C GLN A 502 -15.23 -18.82 9.18
N ARG A 503 -14.54 -19.01 8.05
CA ARG A 503 -14.96 -19.99 7.03
C ARG A 503 -13.75 -20.74 6.47
N SER A 504 -14.00 -21.91 5.87
CA SER A 504 -13.08 -22.52 4.91
C SER A 504 -13.32 -21.88 3.53
N ASN A 505 -12.26 -21.46 2.87
CA ASN A 505 -12.37 -20.90 1.53
C ASN A 505 -11.78 -21.86 0.50
N ASP A 506 -12.64 -22.71 -0.07
CA ASP A 506 -12.26 -23.74 -1.06
C ASP A 506 -12.16 -23.20 -2.50
N THR A 507 -12.20 -21.88 -2.68
CA THR A 507 -12.01 -21.23 -3.97
C THR A 507 -10.67 -21.64 -4.60
N SER A 508 -10.70 -21.94 -5.89
CA SER A 508 -9.52 -22.21 -6.70
C SER A 508 -9.60 -21.40 -7.99
N TYR A 509 -8.46 -21.22 -8.65
CA TYR A 509 -8.43 -20.50 -9.94
C TYR A 509 -9.30 -21.20 -10.98
N ASP A 510 -9.17 -22.51 -11.12
CA ASP A 510 -9.99 -23.33 -12.02
C ASP A 510 -11.48 -23.22 -11.70
N GLY A 511 -11.86 -23.27 -10.42
CA GLY A 511 -13.25 -23.12 -10.01
C GLY A 511 -13.83 -21.74 -10.37
N ILE A 512 -13.04 -20.66 -10.29
CA ILE A 512 -13.47 -19.34 -10.76
C ILE A 512 -13.64 -19.34 -12.29
N LEU A 513 -12.72 -19.98 -13.04
CA LEU A 513 -12.84 -20.11 -14.50
C LEU A 513 -14.06 -20.89 -14.93
N GLU A 514 -14.36 -22.01 -14.26
CA GLU A 514 -15.55 -22.83 -14.51
C GLU A 514 -16.84 -22.03 -14.25
N GLU A 515 -16.89 -21.30 -13.14
CA GLU A 515 -18.03 -20.44 -12.82
C GLU A 515 -18.19 -19.34 -13.87
N LEU A 516 -17.09 -18.70 -14.29
CA LEU A 516 -17.10 -17.67 -15.34
C LEU A 516 -17.63 -18.25 -16.66
N GLU A 517 -17.22 -19.46 -17.04
CA GLU A 517 -17.71 -20.13 -18.25
C GLU A 517 -19.19 -20.43 -18.20
N ALA A 518 -19.67 -20.92 -17.06
CA ALA A 518 -21.09 -21.29 -16.86
C ALA A 518 -22.02 -20.08 -16.71
N ASP A 519 -21.48 -18.89 -16.40
CA ASP A 519 -22.28 -17.67 -16.19
C ASP A 519 -22.89 -17.15 -17.49
N ASN A 520 -24.23 -17.16 -17.55
CA ASN A 520 -25.02 -16.71 -18.70
C ASN A 520 -25.75 -15.38 -18.42
N SER A 521 -25.29 -14.59 -17.45
CA SER A 521 -25.85 -13.28 -17.14
C SER A 521 -25.62 -12.24 -18.23
N LEU A 522 -24.63 -12.46 -19.10
CA LEU A 522 -24.33 -11.64 -20.27
C LEU A 522 -24.52 -12.43 -21.58
N ASN A 523 -24.80 -11.71 -22.66
CA ASN A 523 -24.67 -12.27 -24.00
C ASN A 523 -23.19 -12.58 -24.33
N ALA A 524 -22.96 -13.47 -25.31
CA ALA A 524 -21.63 -13.96 -25.64
C ALA A 524 -20.65 -12.85 -26.06
N ASP A 525 -21.12 -11.83 -26.79
CA ASP A 525 -20.27 -10.75 -27.28
C ASP A 525 -19.77 -9.86 -26.14
N SER A 526 -20.65 -9.41 -25.25
CA SER A 526 -20.29 -8.64 -24.06
C SER A 526 -19.37 -9.43 -23.12
N LYS A 527 -19.68 -10.71 -22.89
CA LYS A 527 -18.85 -11.60 -22.08
C LYS A 527 -17.43 -11.73 -22.63
N ASN A 528 -17.30 -12.04 -23.93
CA ASN A 528 -16.02 -12.14 -24.60
C ASN A 528 -15.25 -10.81 -24.57
N TYR A 529 -15.94 -9.68 -24.76
CA TYR A 529 -15.31 -8.37 -24.70
C TYR A 529 -14.68 -8.13 -23.32
N ILE A 530 -15.41 -8.39 -22.25
CA ILE A 530 -14.93 -8.18 -20.87
C ILE A 530 -13.71 -9.06 -20.58
N ILE A 531 -13.78 -10.35 -20.93
CA ILE A 531 -12.68 -11.30 -20.71
C ILE A 531 -11.41 -10.84 -21.45
N LYS A 532 -11.55 -10.43 -22.73
CA LYS A 532 -10.42 -10.12 -23.61
C LYS A 532 -9.84 -8.73 -23.40
N ASN A 533 -10.61 -7.75 -22.90
CA ASN A 533 -10.16 -6.35 -22.88
C ASN A 533 -10.12 -5.75 -21.47
N ILE A 534 -10.87 -6.28 -20.52
CA ILE A 534 -10.98 -5.72 -19.18
C ILE A 534 -10.26 -6.58 -18.14
N LEU A 535 -10.48 -7.89 -18.16
CA LEU A 535 -9.87 -8.82 -17.22
C LEU A 535 -8.46 -9.26 -17.64
N ASN A 536 -8.08 -9.09 -18.91
CA ASN A 536 -6.79 -9.51 -19.46
C ASN A 536 -5.60 -8.72 -18.92
N GLY A 537 -4.41 -9.33 -18.96
CA GLY A 537 -3.11 -8.69 -18.68
C GLY A 537 -2.95 -8.18 -17.24
N ARG A 538 -3.86 -8.50 -16.33
CA ARG A 538 -3.76 -8.18 -14.89
C ARG A 538 -2.82 -9.16 -14.21
N TRP A 539 -2.33 -8.82 -13.03
CA TRP A 539 -1.43 -9.72 -12.29
C TRP A 539 -2.04 -11.10 -12.02
N PHE A 540 -3.36 -11.15 -11.84
CA PHE A 540 -4.11 -12.37 -11.62
C PHE A 540 -4.57 -13.08 -12.91
N SER A 541 -4.22 -12.59 -14.11
CA SER A 541 -4.85 -13.04 -15.35
C SER A 541 -4.08 -14.12 -16.11
N GLY A 542 -2.95 -14.61 -15.60
CA GLY A 542 -2.06 -15.51 -16.35
C GLY A 542 -2.75 -16.73 -16.96
N GLU A 543 -3.50 -17.49 -16.18
CA GLU A 543 -4.23 -18.67 -16.64
C GLU A 543 -5.46 -18.29 -17.49
N LEU A 544 -6.19 -17.23 -17.11
CA LEU A 544 -7.28 -16.67 -17.90
C LEU A 544 -6.79 -16.29 -19.31
N ASP A 545 -5.68 -15.57 -19.39
CA ASP A 545 -5.12 -15.11 -20.66
C ASP A 545 -4.65 -16.28 -21.52
N THR A 546 -4.06 -17.30 -20.90
CA THR A 546 -3.67 -18.55 -21.58
C THR A 546 -4.89 -19.26 -22.14
N LYS A 547 -5.95 -19.43 -21.34
CA LYS A 547 -7.18 -20.15 -21.72
C LYS A 547 -7.94 -19.46 -22.85
N TYR A 548 -8.05 -18.12 -22.80
CA TYR A 548 -8.81 -17.35 -23.79
C TYR A 548 -7.96 -16.79 -24.93
N HIS A 549 -6.66 -17.15 -24.99
CA HIS A 549 -5.70 -16.65 -25.99
C HIS A 549 -5.70 -15.12 -26.09
N ASN A 550 -5.73 -14.46 -24.92
CA ASN A 550 -5.69 -13.01 -24.86
C ASN A 550 -4.30 -12.52 -25.26
N GLU A 551 -4.25 -11.51 -26.14
CA GLU A 551 -3.01 -10.78 -26.40
C GLU A 551 -2.73 -9.87 -25.18
N ASN A 552 -1.58 -10.06 -24.60
CA ASN A 552 -1.13 -9.29 -23.43
C ASN A 552 -0.20 -8.15 -23.84
#